data_3574e61eb8952ce1fafaedb2dcd6eba0
#
_entry.id   3574e61eb8952ce1fafaedb2dcd6eba0
#
_cell.length_a   1.000
_cell.length_b   1.000
_cell.length_c   1.000
_cell.angle_alpha   90.00
_cell.angle_beta   90.00
_cell.angle_gamma   90.00
#
_symmetry.space_group_name_H-M   'P 1'
#
loop_
_entity.id
_entity.type
_entity.pdbx_description
1 polymer ?
#
loop_
_entity_poly.entity_id
_entity_poly.type
_entity_poly.pdbx_seq_one_letter_code
_entity_poly.pdbx_strand_id
1 'polypeptide(L)'
;SCGAHRGLGGVQPRFALEVMMEEIADELGMSPLEFKLKNAVESGYTAANNMYVPHTEYKRCLQVAAEKSGYMEKRGKLPFGKGIGLAGGYYISGTAYTLYQSYKPHTSVTIRIDTEGGVTLLCAAAEIGQGCNTAMAQMAAEALGIHAEDVHVQTGDTEIGSFDLGSFASRLTYASGAAILEAA
;
A
#
# COMPACT_ATOMS: atom_id res chain seq x y z
N SER A 1 14.08 15.29 11.41
CA SER A 1 14.26 14.37 10.28
C SER A 1 13.67 13.01 10.64
N CYS A 2 12.97 12.37 9.74
CA CYS A 2 12.44 11.03 9.90
C CYS A 2 13.07 10.09 8.86
N GLY A 3 13.34 8.85 9.27
CA GLY A 3 13.85 7.81 8.38
C GLY A 3 12.73 7.08 7.64
N ALA A 4 13.11 6.06 6.89
CA ALA A 4 12.17 5.18 6.22
C ALA A 4 11.38 4.36 7.25
N HIS A 5 10.11 4.68 7.39
CA HIS A 5 9.14 3.98 8.22
C HIS A 5 7.87 3.76 7.40
N ARG A 6 7.07 2.79 7.77
CA ARG A 6 5.80 2.47 7.10
C ARG A 6 4.99 3.74 6.82
N GLY A 7 4.71 4.04 5.53
CA GLY A 7 4.11 5.30 5.09
C GLY A 7 5.11 6.44 4.82
N LEU A 8 6.41 6.20 4.92
CA LEU A 8 7.57 7.05 4.55
C LEU A 8 7.23 8.55 4.38
N GLY A 9 7.16 9.28 5.49
CA GLY A 9 6.89 10.73 5.49
C GLY A 9 5.44 11.13 5.19
N GLY A 10 4.55 10.18 4.89
CA GLY A 10 3.15 10.47 4.60
C GLY A 10 2.27 10.55 5.85
N VAL A 11 2.64 9.86 6.92
CA VAL A 11 1.82 9.76 8.14
C VAL A 11 1.88 11.05 8.97
N GLN A 12 3.08 11.57 9.21
CA GLN A 12 3.30 12.74 10.07
C GLN A 12 2.60 14.02 9.54
N PRO A 13 2.83 14.45 8.28
CA PRO A 13 2.13 15.61 7.74
C PRO A 13 0.62 15.38 7.60
N ARG A 14 0.18 14.12 7.48
CA ARG A 14 -1.24 13.80 7.42
C ARG A 14 -1.96 14.17 8.71
N PHE A 15 -1.36 13.89 9.86
CA PHE A 15 -1.95 14.29 11.15
C PHE A 15 -2.19 15.81 11.19
N ALA A 16 -1.17 16.61 10.88
CA ALA A 16 -1.28 18.06 10.89
C ALA A 16 -2.32 18.57 9.86
N LEU A 17 -2.32 18.00 8.65
CA LEU A 17 -3.28 18.37 7.60
C LEU A 17 -4.72 18.06 8.00
N GLU A 18 -4.97 16.88 8.55
CA GLU A 18 -6.33 16.47 8.92
C GLU A 18 -6.89 17.28 10.07
N VAL A 19 -6.06 17.66 11.06
CA VAL A 19 -6.44 18.59 12.14
C VAL A 19 -6.77 19.97 11.55
N MET A 20 -5.91 20.51 10.71
CA MET A 20 -6.12 21.79 10.06
C MET A 20 -7.39 21.79 9.19
N MET A 21 -7.68 20.72 8.47
CA MET A 21 -8.91 20.60 7.69
C MET A 21 -10.17 20.60 8.56
N GLU A 22 -10.13 20.03 9.77
CA GLU A 22 -11.24 20.10 10.72
C GLU A 22 -11.44 21.52 11.25
N GLU A 23 -10.35 22.20 11.63
CA GLU A 23 -10.40 23.59 12.08
C GLU A 23 -10.96 24.53 11.00
N ILE A 24 -10.51 24.39 9.75
CA ILE A 24 -11.04 25.16 8.63
C ILE A 24 -12.52 24.86 8.38
N ALA A 25 -12.93 23.62 8.45
CA ALA A 25 -14.33 23.28 8.28
C ALA A 25 -15.22 23.93 9.36
N ASP A 26 -14.78 23.90 10.60
CA ASP A 26 -15.49 24.51 11.72
C ASP A 26 -15.58 26.04 11.57
N GLU A 27 -14.52 26.71 11.17
CA GLU A 27 -14.50 28.16 10.87
C GLU A 27 -15.44 28.55 9.70
N LEU A 28 -15.58 27.66 8.71
CA LEU A 28 -16.49 27.84 7.57
C LEU A 28 -17.95 27.44 7.89
N GLY A 29 -18.23 26.91 9.07
CA GLY A 29 -19.54 26.39 9.43
C GLY A 29 -19.94 25.14 8.64
N MET A 30 -18.97 24.39 8.13
CA MET A 30 -19.16 23.15 7.38
C MET A 30 -18.92 21.93 8.26
N SER A 31 -19.56 20.81 7.95
CA SER A 31 -19.11 19.57 8.59
C SER A 31 -17.74 19.14 8.03
N PRO A 32 -16.82 18.60 8.86
CA PRO A 32 -15.53 18.13 8.36
C PRO A 32 -15.65 17.07 7.26
N LEU A 33 -16.66 16.20 7.32
CA LEU A 33 -16.94 15.24 6.26
C LEU A 33 -17.26 15.94 4.93
N GLU A 34 -18.16 16.93 4.96
CA GLU A 34 -18.53 17.69 3.77
C GLU A 34 -17.33 18.43 3.19
N PHE A 35 -16.54 19.09 4.04
CA PHE A 35 -15.32 19.78 3.62
C PHE A 35 -14.31 18.84 2.99
N LYS A 36 -14.09 17.65 3.59
CA LYS A 36 -13.18 16.63 3.04
C LYS A 36 -13.69 16.07 1.72
N LEU A 37 -14.98 15.80 1.58
CA LEU A 37 -15.58 15.31 0.33
C LEU A 37 -15.46 16.34 -0.81
N LYS A 38 -15.62 17.62 -0.50
CA LYS A 38 -15.50 18.72 -1.46
C LYS A 38 -14.07 18.88 -1.98
N ASN A 39 -13.07 18.63 -1.13
CA ASN A 39 -11.65 18.75 -1.46
C ASN A 39 -11.00 17.41 -1.83
N ALA A 40 -11.73 16.31 -1.83
CA ALA A 40 -11.20 15.01 -2.13
C ALA A 40 -10.86 14.87 -3.62
N VAL A 41 -9.71 14.29 -3.89
CA VAL A 41 -9.26 14.00 -5.25
C VAL A 41 -10.19 12.98 -5.91
N GLU A 42 -10.41 13.14 -7.20
CA GLU A 42 -11.24 12.24 -8.03
C GLU A 42 -10.39 11.48 -9.05
N SER A 43 -10.97 10.40 -9.59
CA SER A 43 -10.36 9.66 -10.69
C SER A 43 -10.14 10.58 -11.91
N GLY A 44 -8.99 10.44 -12.56
CA GLY A 44 -8.59 11.28 -13.69
C GLY A 44 -7.93 12.59 -13.30
N TYR A 45 -7.73 12.87 -12.02
CA TYR A 45 -7.08 14.10 -11.54
C TYR A 45 -5.56 14.04 -11.69
N THR A 46 -4.98 15.15 -12.11
CA THR A 46 -3.52 15.35 -12.07
C THR A 46 -3.18 16.35 -10.96
N ALA A 47 -2.43 15.89 -9.97
CA ALA A 47 -2.02 16.70 -8.83
C ALA A 47 -0.96 17.76 -9.22
N ALA A 48 -0.76 18.78 -8.37
CA ALA A 48 0.20 19.84 -8.58
C ALA A 48 1.65 19.38 -8.77
N ASN A 49 1.99 18.20 -8.28
CA ASN A 49 3.28 17.54 -8.47
C ASN A 49 3.33 16.64 -9.72
N ASN A 50 2.40 16.82 -10.66
CA ASN A 50 2.22 16.03 -11.88
C ASN A 50 1.90 14.54 -11.67
N MET A 51 1.49 14.15 -10.47
CA MET A 51 1.05 12.79 -10.22
C MET A 51 -0.38 12.60 -10.75
N TYR A 52 -0.56 11.70 -11.68
CA TYR A 52 -1.86 11.32 -12.22
C TYR A 52 -2.51 10.25 -11.34
N VAL A 53 -3.79 10.46 -11.00
CA VAL A 53 -4.61 9.53 -10.22
C VAL A 53 -5.61 8.86 -11.18
N PRO A 54 -5.29 7.69 -11.72
CA PRO A 54 -6.13 7.06 -12.75
C PRO A 54 -7.48 6.61 -12.20
N HIS A 55 -7.48 6.09 -10.99
CA HIS A 55 -8.68 5.60 -10.30
C HIS A 55 -8.57 5.79 -8.78
N THR A 56 -9.67 6.18 -8.14
CA THR A 56 -9.77 6.29 -6.69
C THR A 56 -11.20 6.19 -6.19
N GLU A 57 -11.39 5.51 -5.07
CA GLU A 57 -12.63 5.42 -4.32
C GLU A 57 -12.55 6.21 -2.99
N TYR A 58 -11.66 7.19 -2.91
CA TYR A 58 -11.40 7.91 -1.67
C TYR A 58 -12.65 8.55 -1.06
N LYS A 59 -13.49 9.20 -1.88
CA LYS A 59 -14.76 9.78 -1.42
C LYS A 59 -15.68 8.71 -0.83
N ARG A 60 -15.79 7.58 -1.51
CA ARG A 60 -16.62 6.46 -1.04
C ARG A 60 -16.10 5.87 0.26
N CYS A 61 -14.79 5.76 0.41
CA CYS A 61 -14.16 5.31 1.66
C CYS A 61 -14.50 6.24 2.83
N LEU A 62 -14.40 7.56 2.65
CA LEU A 62 -14.79 8.53 3.67
C LEU A 62 -16.27 8.42 4.05
N GLN A 63 -17.16 8.31 3.06
CA GLN A 63 -18.60 8.17 3.29
C GLN A 63 -18.93 6.90 4.07
N VAL A 64 -18.39 5.76 3.66
CA VAL A 64 -18.63 4.47 4.33
C VAL A 64 -18.06 4.47 5.75
N ALA A 65 -16.88 5.05 5.96
CA ALA A 65 -16.29 5.16 7.29
C ALA A 65 -17.15 6.04 8.22
N ALA A 66 -17.63 7.18 7.71
CA ALA A 66 -18.52 8.07 8.47
C ALA A 66 -19.85 7.40 8.81
N GLU A 67 -20.47 6.72 7.85
CA GLU A 67 -21.74 5.99 8.03
C GLU A 67 -21.59 4.87 9.06
N LYS A 68 -20.63 3.96 8.86
CA LYS A 68 -20.45 2.80 9.74
C LYS A 68 -20.04 3.16 11.17
N SER A 69 -19.31 4.26 11.35
CA SER A 69 -18.93 4.74 12.68
C SER A 69 -20.03 5.54 13.38
N GLY A 70 -21.06 5.98 12.67
CA GLY A 70 -22.05 6.93 13.15
C GLY A 70 -21.43 8.31 13.44
N TYR A 71 -20.49 8.73 12.58
CA TYR A 71 -19.69 9.95 12.78
C TYR A 71 -20.57 11.19 12.94
N MET A 72 -21.54 11.39 12.05
CA MET A 72 -22.41 12.57 12.05
C MET A 72 -23.32 12.67 13.29
N GLU A 73 -23.77 11.54 13.80
CA GLU A 73 -24.60 11.48 15.02
C GLU A 73 -23.79 11.66 16.31
N LYS A 74 -22.53 11.23 16.29
CA LYS A 74 -21.66 11.19 17.48
C LYS A 74 -20.80 12.43 17.64
N ARG A 75 -20.41 13.11 16.56
CA ARG A 75 -19.51 14.27 16.60
C ARG A 75 -20.11 15.38 17.46
N GLY A 76 -19.37 15.84 18.44
CA GLY A 76 -19.79 16.89 19.39
C GLY A 76 -20.85 16.48 20.41
N LYS A 77 -21.29 15.21 20.42
CA LYS A 77 -22.37 14.71 21.33
C LYS A 77 -21.90 13.60 22.27
N LEU A 78 -20.65 13.19 22.17
CA LEU A 78 -20.11 12.15 23.04
C LEU A 78 -19.87 12.70 24.46
N PRO A 79 -19.99 11.84 25.49
CA PRO A 79 -19.74 12.27 26.88
C PRO A 79 -18.25 12.62 27.06
N PHE A 80 -17.98 13.36 28.15
CA PHE A 80 -16.62 13.76 28.51
C PHE A 80 -15.64 12.56 28.49
N GLY A 81 -14.47 12.77 27.97
CA GLY A 81 -13.43 11.75 27.81
C GLY A 81 -13.60 10.86 26.57
N LYS A 82 -14.62 11.08 25.74
CA LYS A 82 -14.80 10.37 24.45
C LYS A 82 -14.82 11.34 23.28
N GLY A 83 -14.23 10.91 22.17
CA GLY A 83 -14.19 11.67 20.93
C GLY A 83 -14.35 10.76 19.73
N ILE A 84 -14.70 11.35 18.59
CA ILE A 84 -14.71 10.70 17.29
C ILE A 84 -14.11 11.66 16.28
N GLY A 85 -13.17 11.18 15.47
CA GLY A 85 -12.55 11.90 14.37
C GLY A 85 -12.67 11.11 13.08
N LEU A 86 -12.58 11.80 11.96
CA LEU A 86 -12.56 11.20 10.62
C LEU A 86 -11.36 11.74 9.85
N ALA A 87 -10.45 10.86 9.48
CA ALA A 87 -9.27 11.20 8.71
C ALA A 87 -9.15 10.31 7.47
N GLY A 88 -8.48 10.80 6.45
CA GLY A 88 -8.24 10.04 5.26
C GLY A 88 -6.88 10.34 4.65
N GLY A 89 -6.39 9.46 3.78
CA GLY A 89 -5.10 9.66 3.14
C GLY A 89 -4.87 8.77 1.95
N TYR A 90 -3.94 9.22 1.14
CA TYR A 90 -3.37 8.48 0.04
C TYR A 90 -1.94 8.10 0.36
N TYR A 91 -1.54 6.98 -0.19
CA TYR A 91 -0.15 6.62 -0.31
C TYR A 91 0.10 5.95 -1.65
N ILE A 92 1.26 6.18 -2.24
CA ILE A 92 1.67 5.54 -3.48
C ILE A 92 1.88 4.05 -3.20
N SER A 93 1.28 3.20 -4.03
CA SER A 93 1.45 1.76 -3.96
C SER A 93 1.93 1.20 -5.31
N GLY A 94 2.29 -0.08 -5.32
CA GLY A 94 2.81 -0.75 -6.50
C GLY A 94 4.25 -0.37 -6.78
N THR A 95 4.59 0.02 -8.00
CA THR A 95 5.98 0.29 -8.38
C THR A 95 6.50 1.65 -7.95
N ALA A 96 5.62 2.55 -7.50
CA ALA A 96 5.94 3.95 -7.22
C ALA A 96 6.67 4.66 -8.39
N TYR A 97 6.37 4.26 -9.62
CA TYR A 97 7.08 4.64 -10.83
C TYR A 97 7.19 6.16 -11.05
N THR A 98 6.15 6.90 -10.66
CA THR A 98 6.14 8.36 -10.76
C THR A 98 7.22 9.04 -9.93
N LEU A 99 7.67 8.41 -8.84
CA LEU A 99 8.75 8.92 -7.98
C LEU A 99 10.11 8.31 -8.31
N TYR A 100 10.12 7.03 -8.70
CA TYR A 100 11.32 6.27 -8.97
C TYR A 100 11.28 5.77 -10.40
N GLN A 101 11.59 6.64 -11.36
CA GLN A 101 11.71 6.26 -12.75
C GLN A 101 12.91 5.31 -12.91
N SER A 102 12.66 4.12 -13.38
CA SER A 102 13.67 3.12 -13.67
C SER A 102 13.38 2.48 -15.03
N TYR A 103 14.37 2.43 -15.87
CA TYR A 103 14.31 1.68 -17.13
C TYR A 103 14.68 0.20 -16.94
N LYS A 104 15.02 -0.20 -15.73
CA LYS A 104 15.35 -1.59 -15.37
C LYS A 104 14.09 -2.31 -14.90
N PRO A 105 14.04 -3.65 -15.01
CA PRO A 105 12.99 -4.44 -14.39
C PRO A 105 12.86 -4.09 -12.91
N HIS A 106 11.63 -3.97 -12.44
CA HIS A 106 11.37 -3.63 -11.04
C HIS A 106 11.67 -4.79 -10.09
N THR A 107 11.54 -6.00 -10.58
CA THR A 107 11.85 -7.24 -9.86
C THR A 107 12.07 -8.35 -10.87
N SER A 108 12.71 -9.40 -10.45
CA SER A 108 12.83 -10.65 -11.17
C SER A 108 12.82 -11.82 -10.19
N VAL A 109 12.34 -12.96 -10.65
CA VAL A 109 12.31 -14.21 -9.88
C VAL A 109 12.83 -15.34 -10.75
N THR A 110 13.28 -16.41 -10.08
CA THR A 110 13.60 -17.67 -10.73
C THR A 110 12.90 -18.79 -9.97
N ILE A 111 12.15 -19.61 -10.67
CA ILE A 111 11.60 -20.85 -10.12
C ILE A 111 12.48 -22.00 -10.59
N ARG A 112 13.00 -22.77 -9.66
CA ARG A 112 13.80 -23.96 -9.90
C ARG A 112 13.03 -25.17 -9.41
N ILE A 113 12.85 -26.13 -10.30
CA ILE A 113 12.26 -27.44 -9.97
C ILE A 113 13.35 -28.49 -10.10
N ASP A 114 13.58 -29.26 -9.07
CA ASP A 114 14.56 -30.35 -9.09
C ASP A 114 13.95 -31.67 -9.62
N THR A 115 14.80 -32.67 -9.76
CA THR A 115 14.38 -33.98 -10.29
C THR A 115 13.48 -34.79 -9.34
N GLU A 116 13.41 -34.41 -8.09
CA GLU A 116 12.56 -35.03 -7.07
C GLU A 116 11.24 -34.29 -6.88
N GLY A 117 11.03 -33.18 -7.63
CA GLY A 117 9.84 -32.36 -7.58
C GLY A 117 9.90 -31.23 -6.53
N GLY A 118 11.04 -31.02 -5.88
CA GLY A 118 11.26 -29.89 -4.98
C GLY A 118 11.22 -28.56 -5.71
N VAL A 119 10.51 -27.57 -5.17
CA VAL A 119 10.36 -26.26 -5.79
C VAL A 119 11.07 -25.19 -4.95
N THR A 120 12.01 -24.48 -5.56
CA THR A 120 12.71 -23.35 -4.96
C THR A 120 12.40 -22.08 -5.73
N LEU A 121 11.88 -21.06 -5.04
CA LEU A 121 11.67 -19.72 -5.55
C LEU A 121 12.82 -18.81 -5.09
N LEU A 122 13.64 -18.35 -6.03
CA LEU A 122 14.73 -17.42 -5.82
C LEU A 122 14.26 -15.99 -6.14
N CYS A 123 14.39 -15.07 -5.21
CA CYS A 123 14.06 -13.66 -5.43
C CYS A 123 14.92 -12.76 -4.52
N ALA A 124 15.04 -11.49 -4.90
CA ALA A 124 15.80 -10.50 -4.12
C ALA A 124 14.90 -9.64 -3.20
N ALA A 125 13.64 -10.03 -3.02
CA ALA A 125 12.73 -9.36 -2.09
C ALA A 125 13.26 -9.42 -0.66
N ALA A 126 13.16 -8.30 0.07
CA ALA A 126 13.60 -8.27 1.46
C ALA A 126 12.41 -8.52 2.40
N GLU A 127 12.52 -9.56 3.22
CA GLU A 127 11.61 -9.78 4.35
C GLU A 127 11.97 -8.81 5.48
N ILE A 128 11.03 -7.93 5.81
CA ILE A 128 11.19 -6.91 6.85
C ILE A 128 10.11 -7.06 7.95
N GLY A 129 9.53 -8.24 8.06
CA GLY A 129 8.44 -8.56 8.99
C GLY A 129 7.03 -8.43 8.41
N GLN A 130 6.90 -8.14 7.09
CA GLN A 130 5.61 -8.00 6.42
C GLN A 130 5.05 -9.33 5.88
N GLY A 131 5.80 -10.44 5.97
CA GLY A 131 5.35 -11.76 5.53
C GLY A 131 5.45 -11.99 4.02
N CYS A 132 6.36 -11.31 3.33
CA CYS A 132 6.48 -11.43 1.87
C CYS A 132 6.91 -12.83 1.43
N ASN A 133 7.78 -13.50 2.17
CA ASN A 133 8.23 -14.85 1.83
C ASN A 133 7.04 -15.83 1.81
N THR A 134 6.16 -15.77 2.80
CA THR A 134 4.95 -16.59 2.85
C THR A 134 4.01 -16.24 1.68
N ALA A 135 3.79 -14.95 1.42
CA ALA A 135 2.93 -14.53 0.32
C ALA A 135 3.47 -14.99 -1.05
N MET A 136 4.78 -14.93 -1.26
CA MET A 136 5.41 -15.41 -2.50
C MET A 136 5.34 -16.92 -2.64
N ALA A 137 5.51 -17.68 -1.55
CA ALA A 137 5.31 -19.13 -1.56
C ALA A 137 3.87 -19.48 -1.97
N GLN A 138 2.87 -18.79 -1.41
CA GLN A 138 1.48 -19.00 -1.75
C GLN A 138 1.17 -18.69 -3.22
N MET A 139 1.72 -17.58 -3.77
CA MET A 139 1.52 -17.22 -5.17
C MET A 139 2.16 -18.23 -6.13
N ALA A 140 3.38 -18.69 -5.82
CA ALA A 140 4.05 -19.72 -6.62
C ALA A 140 3.29 -21.07 -6.55
N ALA A 141 2.85 -21.45 -5.37
CA ALA A 141 2.10 -22.67 -5.16
C ALA A 141 0.77 -22.68 -5.92
N GLU A 142 0.02 -21.58 -5.86
CA GLU A 142 -1.24 -21.43 -6.62
C GLU A 142 -1.00 -21.54 -8.13
N ALA A 143 0.05 -20.87 -8.63
CA ALA A 143 0.38 -20.92 -10.05
C ALA A 143 0.84 -22.32 -10.55
N LEU A 144 1.56 -23.05 -9.71
CA LEU A 144 2.08 -24.39 -10.01
C LEU A 144 1.10 -25.54 -9.66
N GLY A 145 0.02 -25.25 -8.93
CA GLY A 145 -0.95 -26.25 -8.48
C GLY A 145 -0.42 -27.19 -7.38
N ILE A 146 0.43 -26.69 -6.49
CA ILE A 146 1.04 -27.43 -5.35
C ILE A 146 0.69 -26.76 -4.01
N HIS A 147 1.12 -27.34 -2.90
CA HIS A 147 0.96 -26.70 -1.59
C HIS A 147 2.04 -25.66 -1.33
N ALA A 148 1.69 -24.58 -0.61
CA ALA A 148 2.65 -23.51 -0.28
C ALA A 148 3.83 -24.02 0.59
N GLU A 149 3.61 -25.06 1.35
CA GLU A 149 4.62 -25.73 2.18
C GLU A 149 5.72 -26.43 1.35
N ASP A 150 5.41 -26.77 0.11
CA ASP A 150 6.33 -27.42 -0.83
C ASP A 150 7.21 -26.42 -1.59
N VAL A 151 6.98 -25.11 -1.39
CA VAL A 151 7.77 -24.04 -2.02
C VAL A 151 8.80 -23.49 -1.03
N HIS A 152 10.07 -23.76 -1.29
CA HIS A 152 11.17 -23.14 -0.57
C HIS A 152 11.49 -21.77 -1.13
N VAL A 153 11.25 -20.70 -0.35
CA VAL A 153 11.57 -19.32 -0.76
C VAL A 153 12.94 -18.92 -0.25
N GLN A 154 13.84 -18.58 -1.16
CA GLN A 154 15.18 -18.12 -0.84
C GLN A 154 15.33 -16.65 -1.25
N THR A 155 15.61 -15.78 -0.25
CA THR A 155 15.73 -14.33 -0.40
C THR A 155 16.97 -13.80 0.30
N GLY A 156 17.35 -12.56 -0.02
CA GLY A 156 18.40 -11.85 0.73
C GLY A 156 19.83 -12.29 0.43
N ASP A 157 20.05 -13.03 -0.64
CA ASP A 157 21.36 -13.47 -1.09
C ASP A 157 21.70 -12.85 -2.46
N THR A 158 22.75 -12.05 -2.52
CA THR A 158 23.16 -11.33 -3.72
C THR A 158 23.88 -12.20 -4.74
N GLU A 159 24.33 -13.40 -4.36
CA GLU A 159 24.99 -14.33 -5.28
C GLU A 159 23.97 -15.12 -6.13
N ILE A 160 22.80 -15.39 -5.55
CA ILE A 160 21.78 -16.21 -6.20
C ILE A 160 20.50 -15.43 -6.51
N GLY A 161 20.30 -14.30 -5.83
CA GLY A 161 19.12 -13.44 -6.00
C GLY A 161 19.19 -12.60 -7.26
N SER A 162 18.06 -12.50 -7.93
CA SER A 162 17.87 -11.57 -9.05
C SER A 162 17.66 -10.14 -8.55
N PHE A 163 17.68 -9.18 -9.47
CA PHE A 163 17.48 -7.78 -9.12
C PHE A 163 16.06 -7.51 -8.58
N ASP A 164 15.98 -6.72 -7.50
CA ASP A 164 14.76 -6.14 -6.98
C ASP A 164 15.01 -4.71 -6.46
N LEU A 165 14.05 -3.81 -6.62
CA LEU A 165 14.16 -2.43 -6.13
C LEU A 165 14.04 -2.30 -4.62
N GLY A 166 13.55 -3.32 -3.94
CA GLY A 166 13.38 -3.35 -2.48
C GLY A 166 11.94 -3.32 -1.99
N SER A 167 11.78 -3.52 -0.69
CA SER A 167 10.48 -3.65 -0.01
C SER A 167 9.94 -2.29 0.42
N PHE A 168 9.32 -1.55 -0.49
CA PHE A 168 8.72 -0.23 -0.23
C PHE A 168 7.46 0.00 -1.08
N ALA A 169 6.69 1.03 -0.78
CA ALA A 169 5.51 1.46 -1.53
C ALA A 169 4.52 0.33 -1.85
N SER A 170 4.40 -0.66 -0.99
CA SER A 170 3.50 -1.83 -1.14
C SER A 170 3.66 -2.56 -2.49
N ARG A 171 4.88 -2.60 -3.03
CA ARG A 171 5.13 -3.10 -4.39
C ARG A 171 5.36 -4.61 -4.49
N LEU A 172 5.83 -5.27 -3.41
CA LEU A 172 6.31 -6.64 -3.52
C LEU A 172 5.24 -7.62 -4.01
N THR A 173 4.08 -7.69 -3.37
CA THR A 173 3.01 -8.59 -3.81
C THR A 173 2.60 -8.32 -5.26
N TYR A 174 2.54 -7.05 -5.66
CA TYR A 174 2.20 -6.68 -7.02
C TYR A 174 3.31 -7.06 -8.02
N ALA A 175 4.52 -6.56 -7.82
CA ALA A 175 5.61 -6.72 -8.79
C ALA A 175 6.18 -8.14 -8.79
N SER A 176 6.51 -8.68 -7.61
CA SER A 176 7.04 -10.06 -7.51
C SER A 176 5.97 -11.09 -7.81
N GLY A 177 4.70 -10.84 -7.46
CA GLY A 177 3.59 -11.69 -7.83
C GLY A 177 3.43 -11.81 -9.35
N ALA A 178 3.48 -10.71 -10.08
CA ALA A 178 3.45 -10.74 -11.54
C ALA A 178 4.62 -11.56 -12.12
N ALA A 179 5.85 -11.32 -11.63
CA ALA A 179 7.01 -12.08 -12.07
C ALA A 179 6.94 -13.58 -11.74
N ILE A 180 6.35 -13.94 -10.59
CA ILE A 180 6.12 -15.34 -10.20
C ILE A 180 5.12 -16.00 -11.15
N LEU A 181 4.02 -15.33 -11.48
CA LEU A 181 3.01 -15.86 -12.40
C LEU A 181 3.56 -16.04 -13.83
N GLU A 182 4.50 -15.19 -14.25
CA GLU A 182 5.16 -15.34 -15.55
C GLU A 182 6.20 -16.48 -15.56
N ALA A 183 6.82 -16.75 -14.40
CA ALA A 183 7.85 -17.78 -14.28
C ALA A 183 7.29 -19.20 -14.06
N ALA A 184 6.09 -19.31 -13.50
CA ALA A 184 5.40 -20.56 -13.21
C ALA A 184 4.68 -21.13 -14.44
#